data_0b8e635f2bf54df8ec5745ed8284ed7f
#
_entry.id   0b8e635f2bf54df8ec5745ed8284ed7f
#
_cell.length_a   1.000
_cell.length_b   1.000
_cell.length_c   1.000
_cell.angle_alpha   90.00
_cell.angle_beta   90.00
_cell.angle_gamma   90.00
#
_symmetry.space_group_name_H-M   'P 1'
#
loop_
_entity.id
_entity.type
_entity.pdbx_description
1 polymer ?
#
loop_
_entity_poly.entity_id
_entity_poly.type
_entity_poly.pdbx_seq_one_letter_code
_entity_poly.pdbx_strand_id
1 'polypeptide(L)'
;FSIDIDGNDYWVLKELDLENINVVCCEYNHWIAKNEKKTIRYNPEHIYENDGYFGASLIAISDLMNTKGFDLVAVESSGTNAFFVKKEFSNNFEILSPIKSWKSVGRHEKETQVKMIKNNMKKLKFEDV
;
A
#
# COMPACT_ATOMS: atom_id res chain seq x y z
N PHE A 1 -14.72 -2.73 2.85
CA PHE A 1 -14.24 -2.29 1.54
C PHE A 1 -12.86 -2.89 1.29
N SER A 2 -12.62 -3.39 0.09
CA SER A 2 -11.30 -3.87 -0.33
C SER A 2 -10.95 -3.25 -1.68
N ILE A 3 -9.67 -2.89 -1.85
CA ILE A 3 -9.12 -2.39 -3.10
C ILE A 3 -7.77 -3.07 -3.37
N ASP A 4 -7.64 -3.59 -4.58
CA ASP A 4 -6.46 -4.23 -5.14
C ASP A 4 -6.66 -4.22 -6.66
N ILE A 5 -6.15 -3.19 -7.31
CA ILE A 5 -6.32 -2.94 -8.75
C ILE A 5 -4.99 -2.80 -9.49
N ASP A 6 -3.90 -3.23 -8.84
CA ASP A 6 -2.55 -3.22 -9.40
C ASP A 6 -2.13 -1.85 -9.99
N GLY A 7 -2.61 -0.75 -9.40
CA GLY A 7 -2.35 0.54 -10.04
C GLY A 7 -2.70 1.77 -9.21
N ASN A 8 -3.83 2.37 -9.54
CA ASN A 8 -4.26 3.66 -8.98
C ASN A 8 -4.89 3.57 -7.57
N ASP A 9 -4.65 2.52 -6.80
CA ASP A 9 -5.25 2.25 -5.49
C ASP A 9 -5.23 3.47 -4.56
N TYR A 10 -4.07 4.12 -4.43
CA TYR A 10 -3.90 5.31 -3.62
C TYR A 10 -4.80 6.45 -4.05
N TRP A 11 -4.88 6.69 -5.36
CA TRP A 11 -5.67 7.78 -5.93
C TRP A 11 -7.17 7.54 -5.78
N VAL A 12 -7.60 6.29 -5.96
CA VAL A 12 -8.99 5.88 -5.72
C VAL A 12 -9.33 6.06 -4.24
N LEU A 13 -8.50 5.54 -3.31
CA LEU A 13 -8.72 5.72 -1.88
C LEU A 13 -8.76 7.19 -1.46
N LYS A 14 -7.96 8.03 -2.10
CA LYS A 14 -7.92 9.47 -1.83
C LYS A 14 -9.25 10.15 -2.11
N GLU A 15 -9.90 9.79 -3.21
CA GLU A 15 -11.17 10.39 -3.65
C GLU A 15 -12.42 9.75 -3.02
N LEU A 16 -12.33 8.49 -2.56
CA LEU A 16 -13.48 7.81 -2.00
C LEU A 16 -13.95 8.43 -0.70
N ASP A 17 -15.27 8.57 -0.59
CA ASP A 17 -15.95 8.78 0.70
C ASP A 17 -16.03 7.44 1.44
N LEU A 18 -15.43 7.39 2.62
CA LEU A 18 -15.37 6.21 3.48
C LEU A 18 -16.22 6.38 4.75
N GLU A 19 -17.15 7.35 4.80
CA GLU A 19 -17.93 7.67 5.99
C GLU A 19 -18.66 6.44 6.57
N ASN A 20 -19.23 5.62 5.69
CA ASN A 20 -20.01 4.43 6.09
C ASN A 20 -19.19 3.12 6.04
N ILE A 21 -17.86 3.20 5.97
CA ILE A 21 -16.97 2.05 5.94
C ILE A 21 -16.27 1.91 7.29
N ASN A 22 -16.28 0.70 7.85
CA ASN A 22 -15.63 0.41 9.13
C ASN A 22 -14.27 -0.24 8.98
N VAL A 23 -14.06 -0.99 7.91
CA VAL A 23 -12.81 -1.72 7.63
C VAL A 23 -12.43 -1.53 6.18
N VAL A 24 -11.16 -1.20 5.94
CA VAL A 24 -10.55 -1.13 4.61
C VAL A 24 -9.40 -2.12 4.52
N CYS A 25 -9.40 -2.95 3.48
CA CYS A 25 -8.28 -3.76 3.06
C CYS A 25 -7.70 -3.14 1.78
N CYS A 26 -6.42 -2.89 1.75
CA CYS A 26 -5.75 -2.29 0.59
C CYS A 26 -4.43 -2.98 0.32
N GLU A 27 -4.17 -3.28 -0.96
CA GLU A 27 -2.83 -3.68 -1.38
C GLU A 27 -1.85 -2.52 -1.21
N TYR A 28 -0.62 -2.82 -0.75
CA TYR A 28 0.47 -1.86 -0.76
C TYR A 28 1.66 -2.39 -1.56
N ASN A 29 2.40 -1.48 -2.16
CA ASN A 29 3.59 -1.84 -2.93
C ASN A 29 4.75 -2.16 -1.97
N HIS A 30 4.98 -3.45 -1.73
CA HIS A 30 6.05 -3.98 -0.88
C HIS A 30 7.45 -3.85 -1.49
N TRP A 31 7.55 -3.43 -2.76
CA TRP A 31 8.82 -3.13 -3.41
C TRP A 31 9.37 -1.75 -3.00
N ILE A 32 8.50 -0.82 -2.60
CA ILE A 32 8.90 0.49 -2.09
C ILE A 32 9.43 0.33 -0.67
N ALA A 33 10.59 0.94 -0.38
CA ALA A 33 11.21 0.84 0.93
C ALA A 33 10.30 1.41 2.04
N LYS A 34 10.38 0.80 3.23
CA LYS A 34 9.50 1.09 4.37
C LYS A 34 9.46 2.55 4.84
N ASN A 35 10.47 3.34 4.53
CA ASN A 35 10.61 4.75 4.88
C ASN A 35 10.38 5.70 3.70
N GLU A 36 10.02 5.19 2.55
CA GLU A 36 9.69 6.00 1.37
C GLU A 36 8.17 6.16 1.26
N LYS A 37 7.72 7.41 1.24
CA LYS A 37 6.31 7.78 1.12
C LYS A 37 5.99 8.12 -0.33
N LYS A 38 5.65 7.09 -1.11
CA LYS A 38 5.52 7.18 -2.56
C LYS A 38 4.30 6.44 -3.09
N THR A 39 3.82 6.90 -4.24
CA THR A 39 2.81 6.24 -5.06
C THR A 39 3.19 6.33 -6.53
N ILE A 40 2.56 5.52 -7.40
CA ILE A 40 2.64 5.72 -8.84
C ILE A 40 1.97 7.06 -9.21
N ARG A 41 2.35 7.62 -10.34
CA ARG A 41 1.60 8.75 -10.93
C ARG A 41 0.21 8.28 -11.33
N TYR A 42 -0.78 9.14 -11.08
CA TYR A 42 -2.12 8.87 -11.60
C TYR A 42 -2.11 8.72 -13.11
N ASN A 43 -2.61 7.60 -13.58
CA ASN A 43 -2.80 7.32 -14.99
C ASN A 43 -4.06 6.46 -15.17
N PRO A 44 -5.15 6.98 -15.76
CA PRO A 44 -6.38 6.20 -15.93
C PRO A 44 -6.21 5.00 -16.85
N GLU A 45 -5.18 5.00 -17.70
CA GLU A 45 -4.82 3.91 -18.62
C GLU A 45 -3.71 3.00 -18.06
N HIS A 46 -3.45 3.06 -16.73
CA HIS A 46 -2.41 2.25 -16.13
C HIS A 46 -2.73 0.76 -16.25
N ILE A 47 -1.75 0.00 -16.73
CA ILE A 47 -1.77 -1.47 -16.78
C ILE A 47 -0.48 -1.95 -16.12
N TYR A 48 -0.59 -2.84 -15.14
CA TYR A 48 0.55 -3.41 -14.46
C TYR A 48 1.30 -4.41 -15.35
N GLU A 49 2.58 -4.20 -15.56
CA GLU A 49 3.45 -4.99 -16.44
C GLU A 49 4.41 -5.93 -15.68
N ASN A 50 4.13 -6.26 -14.43
CA ASN A 50 4.99 -7.06 -13.54
C ASN A 50 6.40 -6.44 -13.35
N ASP A 51 6.48 -5.13 -13.39
CA ASP A 51 7.72 -4.35 -13.29
C ASP A 51 7.95 -3.73 -11.90
N GLY A 52 7.00 -3.89 -10.98
CA GLY A 52 6.98 -3.29 -9.64
C GLY A 52 6.36 -1.89 -9.59
N TYR A 53 5.82 -1.38 -10.71
CA TYR A 53 5.20 -0.06 -10.78
C TYR A 53 3.68 -0.14 -10.59
N PHE A 54 3.23 -0.22 -9.35
CA PHE A 54 1.82 -0.26 -8.96
C PHE A 54 1.61 0.41 -7.60
N GLY A 55 0.39 0.80 -7.31
CA GLY A 55 -0.08 1.22 -5.99
C GLY A 55 0.80 2.26 -5.28
N ALA A 56 0.88 2.14 -3.96
CA ALA A 56 1.63 3.05 -3.10
C ALA A 56 2.33 2.30 -1.95
N SER A 57 3.32 2.96 -1.34
CA SER A 57 4.01 2.45 -0.15
C SER A 57 3.05 2.32 1.04
N LEU A 58 3.34 1.40 1.96
CA LEU A 58 2.55 1.22 3.17
C LEU A 58 2.43 2.50 4.00
N ILE A 59 3.51 3.28 4.10
CA ILE A 59 3.48 4.55 4.85
C ILE A 59 2.61 5.60 4.16
N ALA A 60 2.60 5.67 2.81
CA ALA A 60 1.74 6.59 2.08
C ALA A 60 0.26 6.26 2.27
N ILE A 61 -0.11 4.98 2.16
CA ILE A 61 -1.49 4.53 2.39
C ILE A 61 -1.89 4.75 3.85
N SER A 62 -1.01 4.43 4.81
CA SER A 62 -1.31 4.60 6.23
C SER A 62 -1.56 6.06 6.61
N ASP A 63 -0.77 7.00 6.08
CA ASP A 63 -0.96 8.42 6.31
C ASP A 63 -2.28 8.91 5.69
N LEU A 64 -2.58 8.49 4.45
CA LEU A 64 -3.85 8.80 3.81
C LEU A 64 -5.03 8.28 4.64
N MET A 65 -4.99 7.01 5.03
CA MET A 65 -6.06 6.39 5.82
C MET A 65 -6.22 7.05 7.19
N ASN A 66 -5.11 7.45 7.82
CA ASN A 66 -5.16 8.17 9.09
C ASN A 66 -5.88 9.53 8.95
N THR A 67 -5.66 10.27 7.87
CA THR A 67 -6.40 11.52 7.58
C THR A 67 -7.90 11.28 7.35
N LYS A 68 -8.27 10.09 6.87
CA LYS A 68 -9.67 9.67 6.66
C LYS A 68 -10.30 9.04 7.91
N GLY A 69 -9.60 9.02 9.04
CA GLY A 69 -10.13 8.52 10.31
C GLY A 69 -9.98 7.02 10.54
N PHE A 70 -8.99 6.38 9.93
CA PHE A 70 -8.68 4.96 10.08
C PHE A 70 -7.29 4.74 10.67
N ASP A 71 -7.12 3.67 11.44
CA ASP A 71 -5.87 3.21 12.00
C ASP A 71 -5.43 1.89 11.35
N LEU A 72 -4.12 1.75 11.10
CA LEU A 72 -3.52 0.49 10.65
C LEU A 72 -3.52 -0.52 11.79
N VAL A 73 -4.16 -1.67 11.60
CA VAL A 73 -4.30 -2.72 12.62
C VAL A 73 -3.69 -4.06 12.24
N ALA A 74 -3.49 -4.32 10.95
CA ALA A 74 -2.82 -5.54 10.51
C ALA A 74 -2.10 -5.32 9.18
N VAL A 75 -1.04 -6.09 8.96
CA VAL A 75 -0.35 -6.26 7.69
C VAL A 75 -0.22 -7.75 7.44
N GLU A 76 -0.64 -8.20 6.27
CA GLU A 76 -0.58 -9.61 5.90
C GLU A 76 0.87 -10.13 5.93
N SER A 77 1.03 -11.39 6.33
CA SER A 77 2.36 -12.01 6.45
C SER A 77 3.13 -12.13 5.13
N SER A 78 2.40 -12.20 4.01
CA SER A 78 2.97 -12.20 2.66
C SER A 78 3.52 -10.83 2.23
N GLY A 79 3.07 -9.74 2.88
CA GLY A 79 3.48 -8.39 2.53
C GLY A 79 2.69 -7.79 1.36
N THR A 80 1.46 -8.25 1.15
CA THR A 80 0.59 -7.77 0.07
C THR A 80 -0.45 -6.78 0.58
N ASN A 81 -1.21 -7.16 1.61
CA ASN A 81 -2.36 -6.39 2.07
C ASN A 81 -2.15 -5.74 3.44
N ALA A 82 -2.70 -4.55 3.60
CA ALA A 82 -2.81 -3.82 4.85
C ALA A 82 -4.28 -3.65 5.23
N PHE A 83 -4.59 -3.72 6.53
CA PHE A 83 -5.94 -3.63 7.07
C PHE A 83 -6.04 -2.43 7.99
N PHE A 84 -7.06 -1.62 7.74
CA PHE A 84 -7.36 -0.40 8.46
C PHE A 84 -8.74 -0.47 9.07
N VAL A 85 -8.87 -0.03 10.30
CA VAL A 85 -10.15 0.02 11.04
C VAL A 85 -10.46 1.45 11.42
N LYS A 86 -11.73 1.84 11.29
CA LYS A 86 -12.18 3.17 11.66
C LYS A 86 -11.86 3.45 13.13
N LYS A 87 -11.34 4.63 13.44
CA LYS A 87 -10.81 5.00 14.76
C LYS A 87 -11.77 4.75 15.92
N GLU A 88 -13.07 4.94 15.68
CA GLU A 88 -14.09 4.67 16.70
C GLU A 88 -14.16 3.20 17.14
N PHE A 89 -13.68 2.26 16.30
CA PHE A 89 -13.64 0.82 16.57
C PHE A 89 -12.22 0.29 16.83
N SER A 90 -11.20 1.12 16.68
CA SER A 90 -9.79 0.67 16.75
C SER A 90 -9.32 0.35 18.17
N ASN A 91 -10.04 0.75 19.22
CA ASN A 91 -9.69 0.47 20.63
C ASN A 91 -9.54 -1.02 20.97
N ASN A 92 -10.12 -1.92 20.16
CA ASN A 92 -10.00 -3.36 20.34
C ASN A 92 -8.79 -3.97 19.62
N PHE A 93 -7.97 -3.16 18.96
CA PHE A 93 -6.82 -3.58 18.16
C PHE A 93 -5.54 -2.90 18.65
N GLU A 94 -4.42 -3.56 18.41
CA GLU A 94 -3.12 -2.90 18.47
C GLU A 94 -2.96 -1.98 17.25
N ILE A 95 -2.68 -0.71 17.49
CA ILE A 95 -2.38 0.24 16.41
C ILE A 95 -0.93 0.05 15.97
N LEU A 96 -0.75 -0.24 14.71
CA LEU A 96 0.55 -0.59 14.16
C LEU A 96 1.29 0.61 13.59
N SER A 97 2.61 0.60 13.76
CA SER A 97 3.50 1.50 13.02
C SER A 97 3.72 0.94 11.60
N PRO A 98 3.45 1.70 10.53
CA PRO A 98 3.67 1.21 9.17
C PRO A 98 5.13 0.83 8.91
N ILE A 99 6.10 1.56 9.46
CA ILE A 99 7.53 1.27 9.30
C ILE A 99 7.93 -0.06 9.96
N LYS A 100 7.38 -0.34 11.16
CA LYS A 100 7.68 -1.59 11.89
C LYS A 100 6.94 -2.79 11.32
N SER A 101 5.76 -2.57 10.77
CA SER A 101 4.89 -3.62 10.25
C SER A 101 5.11 -3.93 8.78
N TRP A 102 5.87 -3.08 8.08
CA TRP A 102 6.21 -3.31 6.67
C TRP A 102 6.88 -4.66 6.47
N LYS A 103 6.42 -5.39 5.47
CA LYS A 103 6.99 -6.67 5.05
C LYS A 103 7.66 -6.48 3.70
N SER A 104 8.86 -6.98 3.58
CA SER A 104 9.55 -7.04 2.30
C SER A 104 8.91 -8.08 1.39
N VAL A 105 9.28 -8.01 0.12
CA VAL A 105 8.90 -8.96 -0.92
C VAL A 105 8.82 -10.39 -0.40
N GLY A 106 7.69 -11.00 -0.70
CA GLY A 106 7.29 -12.28 -0.15
C GLY A 106 8.30 -13.41 -0.42
N ARG A 107 8.29 -14.37 0.47
CA ARG A 107 9.12 -15.58 0.48
C ARG A 107 8.96 -16.48 -0.76
N HIS A 108 8.09 -16.11 -1.70
CA HIS A 108 7.70 -16.92 -2.85
C HIS A 108 8.27 -16.45 -4.18
N GLU A 109 8.94 -15.29 -4.22
CA GLU A 109 9.49 -14.74 -5.45
C GLU A 109 10.87 -15.34 -5.77
N LYS A 110 11.08 -15.72 -7.03
CA LYS A 110 12.39 -16.21 -7.49
C LYS A 110 13.43 -15.09 -7.38
N GLU A 111 14.63 -15.40 -6.91
CA GLU A 111 15.71 -14.43 -6.73
C GLU A 111 16.02 -13.60 -8.00
N THR A 112 15.92 -14.22 -9.16
CA THR A 112 16.10 -13.56 -10.47
C THR A 112 15.04 -12.50 -10.74
N GLN A 113 13.77 -12.78 -10.41
CA GLN A 113 12.65 -11.85 -10.54
C GLN A 113 12.80 -10.68 -9.58
N VAL A 114 13.19 -10.94 -8.32
CA VAL A 114 13.47 -9.91 -7.33
C VAL A 114 14.55 -8.94 -7.80
N LYS A 115 15.66 -9.45 -8.36
CA LYS A 115 16.74 -8.61 -8.90
C LYS A 115 16.27 -7.77 -10.09
N MET A 116 15.48 -8.35 -10.99
CA MET A 116 14.93 -7.67 -12.15
C MET A 116 14.02 -6.50 -11.72
N ILE A 117 13.05 -6.76 -10.85
CA ILE A 117 12.12 -5.74 -10.36
C ILE A 117 12.89 -4.62 -9.63
N LYS A 118 13.80 -4.95 -8.71
CA LYS A 118 14.62 -3.94 -8.02
C LYS A 118 15.45 -3.06 -8.96
N ASN A 119 15.92 -3.60 -10.06
CA ASN A 119 16.64 -2.81 -11.07
C ASN A 119 15.69 -1.92 -11.87
N ASN A 120 14.49 -2.40 -12.20
CA ASN A 120 13.47 -1.62 -12.87
C ASN A 120 12.97 -0.47 -11.99
N MET A 121 12.71 -0.73 -10.71
CA MET A 121 12.26 0.28 -9.74
C MET A 121 13.16 1.52 -9.68
N LYS A 122 14.47 1.38 -9.91
CA LYS A 122 15.41 2.52 -9.96
C LYS A 122 15.15 3.48 -11.12
N LYS A 123 14.46 3.02 -12.17
CA LYS A 123 14.16 3.79 -13.39
C LYS A 123 12.73 4.35 -13.38
N LEU A 124 11.88 3.85 -12.51
CA LEU A 124 10.47 4.23 -12.41
C LEU A 124 10.30 5.53 -11.63
N LYS A 125 9.39 6.38 -12.09
CA LYS A 125 9.16 7.70 -11.51
C LYS A 125 7.93 7.68 -10.60
N PHE A 126 8.13 7.23 -9.37
CA PHE A 126 7.13 7.39 -8.31
C PHE A 126 6.97 8.86 -7.90
N GLU A 127 5.80 9.21 -7.42
CA GLU A 127 5.51 10.51 -6.79
C GLU A 127 5.67 10.43 -5.28
N ASP A 128 6.28 11.46 -4.69
CA ASP A 128 6.26 11.70 -3.26
C ASP A 128 4.89 12.27 -2.85
N VAL A 129 4.29 11.78 -1.82
CA VAL A 129 2.95 12.16 -1.37
C VAL A 129 2.90 12.42 0.14
#